data_182051cc15bb5607725db4c46da0d571
#
_entry.id   182051cc15bb5607725db4c46da0d571
#
_cell.length_a   1.000
_cell.length_b   1.000
_cell.length_c   1.000
_cell.angle_alpha   90.00
_cell.angle_beta   90.00
_cell.angle_gamma   90.00
#
_symmetry.space_group_name_H-M   'P 1'
#
loop_
_entity.id
_entity.type
_entity.pdbx_description
1 polymer ?
#
loop_
_entity_poly.entity_id
_entity_poly.type
_entity_poly.pdbx_seq_one_letter_code
_entity_poly.pdbx_strand_id
1 'polypeptide(L)'
;MAGHAAQSPRVTVVTRTRNRPVLLTRALQSVGAQSFQDLELVIVNDAGSTESVDSALESAPEWLRERTRVVTNETSHGREAALEDGLAVSSCEFFAIHDDDDSWEPGFLAACVAHLDDHPEHGAVATRCDVVDEIVTDEGLTERGRWVMTQDKESWTLIDTMVANYVPPISQLIRREVADRIGHWDGTLLTQADWDFNLRLLATSPVGFISGEPLAHWHHRDSTDGTIGNSVVVDAAHHRTDNLAIRDRYARLSVSCTGTESSPQGVAAASENLGLLLVSAEYYHRIQKRLEQQDEEIAHLKKAMHDLRFTIGDLHDTMRQVLMHAYEINLKVDHVEATAKPFFRTVAQGVKKMQRR
;
A
#
# COMPACT_ATOMS: atom_id res chain seq x y z
N MET A 1 -36.99 -28.93 21.07
CA MET A 1 -35.98 -27.87 20.95
C MET A 1 -35.57 -27.85 19.49
N ALA A 2 -36.10 -26.88 18.74
CA ALA A 2 -35.67 -26.69 17.34
C ALA A 2 -34.27 -26.11 17.39
N GLY A 3 -33.29 -26.87 16.89
CA GLY A 3 -31.93 -26.39 16.70
C GLY A 3 -31.98 -25.18 15.76
N HIS A 4 -31.57 -24.01 16.22
CA HIS A 4 -31.22 -22.93 15.36
C HIS A 4 -30.07 -23.44 14.50
N ALA A 5 -30.33 -23.68 13.22
CA ALA A 5 -29.28 -23.78 12.24
C ALA A 5 -28.49 -22.45 12.38
N ALA A 6 -27.22 -22.52 12.75
CA ALA A 6 -26.38 -21.33 12.81
C ALA A 6 -26.46 -20.68 11.42
N GLN A 7 -27.00 -19.48 11.37
CA GLN A 7 -27.13 -18.72 10.14
C GLN A 7 -25.72 -18.45 9.66
N SER A 8 -25.42 -18.77 8.40
CA SER A 8 -24.10 -18.45 7.83
C SER A 8 -23.84 -16.94 7.95
N PRO A 9 -22.60 -16.56 8.29
CA PRO A 9 -22.27 -15.13 8.38
C PRO A 9 -22.52 -14.43 7.04
N ARG A 10 -22.92 -13.17 7.09
CA ARG A 10 -23.22 -12.39 5.89
C ARG A 10 -21.95 -12.06 5.10
N VAL A 11 -20.83 -11.80 5.78
CA VAL A 11 -19.57 -11.41 5.18
C VAL A 11 -18.50 -12.45 5.48
N THR A 12 -17.75 -12.86 4.46
CA THR A 12 -16.48 -13.55 4.63
C THR A 12 -15.35 -12.56 4.33
N VAL A 13 -14.45 -12.37 5.29
CA VAL A 13 -13.19 -11.66 5.09
C VAL A 13 -12.11 -12.70 4.81
N VAL A 14 -11.41 -12.59 3.68
CA VAL A 14 -10.30 -13.49 3.32
C VAL A 14 -8.99 -12.74 3.48
N THR A 15 -8.10 -13.26 4.35
CA THR A 15 -6.76 -12.74 4.58
C THR A 15 -5.74 -13.77 4.14
N ARG A 16 -4.89 -13.40 3.18
CA ARG A 16 -3.78 -14.25 2.71
C ARG A 16 -2.51 -13.83 3.43
N THR A 17 -1.71 -14.80 3.88
CA THR A 17 -0.45 -14.51 4.58
C THR A 17 0.61 -15.57 4.32
N ARG A 18 1.88 -15.17 4.44
CA ARG A 18 3.03 -16.08 4.41
C ARG A 18 4.19 -15.50 5.19
N ASN A 19 4.44 -16.02 6.42
CA ASN A 19 5.58 -15.65 7.27
C ASN A 19 5.66 -14.14 7.61
N ARG A 20 4.51 -13.47 7.82
CA ARG A 20 4.39 -12.03 8.07
C ARG A 20 3.63 -11.75 9.38
N PRO A 21 4.04 -12.27 10.54
CA PRO A 21 3.24 -12.21 11.77
C PRO A 21 2.94 -10.77 12.23
N VAL A 22 3.87 -9.84 12.08
CA VAL A 22 3.66 -8.44 12.48
C VAL A 22 2.58 -7.77 11.63
N LEU A 23 2.60 -7.99 10.32
CA LEU A 23 1.61 -7.44 9.39
C LEU A 23 0.25 -8.10 9.64
N LEU A 24 0.22 -9.41 9.74
CA LEU A 24 -1.00 -10.16 10.04
C LEU A 24 -1.63 -9.71 11.36
N THR A 25 -0.84 -9.46 12.41
CA THR A 25 -1.35 -8.92 13.68
C THR A 25 -2.11 -7.61 13.48
N ARG A 26 -1.56 -6.68 12.70
CA ARG A 26 -2.25 -5.43 12.36
C ARG A 26 -3.55 -5.66 11.60
N ALA A 27 -3.51 -6.53 10.59
CA ALA A 27 -4.70 -6.89 9.82
C ALA A 27 -5.81 -7.47 10.71
N LEU A 28 -5.46 -8.38 11.62
CA LEU A 28 -6.42 -8.97 12.57
C LEU A 28 -7.00 -7.94 13.55
N GLN A 29 -6.20 -6.97 13.99
CA GLN A 29 -6.68 -5.86 14.82
C GLN A 29 -7.66 -4.98 14.04
N SER A 30 -7.38 -4.71 12.77
CA SER A 30 -8.25 -3.94 11.89
C SER A 30 -9.60 -4.63 11.65
N VAL A 31 -9.60 -5.94 11.35
CA VAL A 31 -10.83 -6.73 11.22
C VAL A 31 -11.56 -6.82 12.57
N GLY A 32 -10.81 -7.01 13.66
CA GLY A 32 -11.35 -7.10 15.01
C GLY A 32 -12.00 -5.80 15.52
N ALA A 33 -11.62 -4.66 14.96
CA ALA A 33 -12.19 -3.34 15.30
C ALA A 33 -13.48 -3.01 14.51
N GLN A 34 -13.91 -3.86 13.56
CA GLN A 34 -15.09 -3.58 12.76
C GLN A 34 -16.36 -3.51 13.60
N SER A 35 -17.18 -2.48 13.35
CA SER A 35 -18.48 -2.31 13.99
C SER A 35 -19.52 -3.32 13.51
N PHE A 36 -19.36 -3.85 12.29
CA PHE A 36 -20.17 -4.93 11.72
C PHE A 36 -19.54 -6.28 12.09
N GLN A 37 -20.24 -7.08 12.89
CA GLN A 37 -19.73 -8.35 13.46
C GLN A 37 -20.36 -9.61 12.86
N ASP A 38 -21.34 -9.51 11.96
CA ASP A 38 -21.89 -10.68 11.25
C ASP A 38 -20.98 -11.12 10.12
N LEU A 39 -19.76 -11.49 10.52
CA LEU A 39 -18.67 -11.91 9.62
C LEU A 39 -18.00 -13.20 10.12
N GLU A 40 -17.36 -13.91 9.19
CA GLU A 40 -16.28 -14.87 9.46
C GLU A 40 -14.98 -14.36 8.84
N LEU A 41 -13.87 -14.72 9.46
CA LEU A 41 -12.54 -14.49 8.92
C LEU A 41 -11.95 -15.83 8.44
N VAL A 42 -11.47 -15.86 7.21
CA VAL A 42 -10.71 -16.99 6.67
C VAL A 42 -9.27 -16.54 6.44
N ILE A 43 -8.34 -17.08 7.22
CA ILE A 43 -6.91 -16.85 7.03
C ILE A 43 -6.36 -17.98 6.17
N VAL A 44 -5.72 -17.64 5.05
CA VAL A 44 -5.02 -18.60 4.20
C VAL A 44 -3.53 -18.43 4.42
N ASN A 45 -2.93 -19.42 5.11
CA ASN A 45 -1.48 -19.52 5.29
C ASN A 45 -0.88 -20.25 4.09
N ASP A 46 -0.36 -19.51 3.12
CA ASP A 46 0.15 -20.04 1.86
C ASP A 46 1.59 -20.56 1.99
N ALA A 47 1.75 -21.73 2.61
CA ALA A 47 3.03 -22.38 2.91
C ALA A 47 3.95 -21.58 3.85
N GLY A 48 3.38 -20.83 4.79
CA GLY A 48 4.09 -20.16 5.86
C GLY A 48 4.10 -20.99 7.15
N SER A 49 4.85 -20.51 8.17
CA SER A 49 4.85 -21.12 9.52
C SER A 49 3.47 -20.98 10.17
N THR A 50 2.97 -22.06 10.76
CA THR A 50 1.73 -22.06 11.53
C THR A 50 1.87 -21.25 12.81
N GLU A 51 3.05 -21.28 13.46
CA GLU A 51 3.34 -20.51 14.66
C GLU A 51 3.21 -18.99 14.42
N SER A 52 3.53 -18.54 13.21
CA SER A 52 3.36 -17.14 12.82
C SER A 52 1.88 -16.71 12.80
N VAL A 53 1.00 -17.61 12.33
CA VAL A 53 -0.46 -17.39 12.31
C VAL A 53 -1.03 -17.48 13.71
N ASP A 54 -0.64 -18.49 14.49
CA ASP A 54 -1.12 -18.72 15.85
C ASP A 54 -0.77 -17.52 16.74
N SER A 55 0.48 -17.05 16.68
CA SER A 55 0.92 -15.87 17.44
C SER A 55 0.14 -14.59 17.08
N ALA A 56 -0.16 -14.39 15.81
CA ALA A 56 -0.98 -13.25 15.39
C ALA A 56 -2.42 -13.38 15.90
N LEU A 57 -3.02 -14.58 15.82
CA LEU A 57 -4.36 -14.87 16.31
C LEU A 57 -4.51 -14.66 17.82
N GLU A 58 -3.50 -14.98 18.62
CA GLU A 58 -3.53 -14.73 20.07
C GLU A 58 -3.77 -13.25 20.40
N SER A 59 -3.35 -12.34 19.56
CA SER A 59 -3.54 -10.89 19.72
C SER A 59 -4.91 -10.38 19.26
N ALA A 60 -5.68 -11.19 18.53
CA ALA A 60 -6.99 -10.82 18.03
C ALA A 60 -8.06 -10.88 19.15
N PRO A 61 -9.14 -10.06 19.08
CA PRO A 61 -10.27 -10.16 19.99
C PRO A 61 -10.87 -11.57 20.01
N GLU A 62 -11.31 -12.02 21.18
CA GLU A 62 -11.89 -13.38 21.39
C GLU A 62 -13.03 -13.66 20.40
N TRP A 63 -13.95 -12.72 20.23
CA TRP A 63 -15.07 -12.87 19.32
C TRP A 63 -14.65 -13.14 17.87
N LEU A 64 -13.53 -12.54 17.42
CA LEU A 64 -13.00 -12.76 16.06
C LEU A 64 -12.32 -14.11 15.97
N ARG A 65 -11.54 -14.51 16.98
CA ARG A 65 -10.90 -15.84 17.03
C ARG A 65 -11.90 -16.99 16.89
N GLU A 66 -13.04 -16.86 17.59
CA GLU A 66 -14.13 -17.87 17.53
C GLU A 66 -14.79 -17.97 16.15
N ARG A 67 -14.64 -16.94 15.31
CA ARG A 67 -15.17 -16.86 13.94
C ARG A 67 -14.08 -16.93 12.88
N THR A 68 -12.87 -17.29 13.28
CA THR A 68 -11.75 -17.43 12.37
C THR A 68 -11.56 -18.89 11.98
N ARG A 69 -11.40 -19.10 10.69
CA ARG A 69 -10.96 -20.38 10.10
C ARG A 69 -9.58 -20.19 9.49
N VAL A 70 -8.67 -21.13 9.72
CA VAL A 70 -7.34 -21.14 9.10
C VAL A 70 -7.28 -22.26 8.08
N VAL A 71 -6.90 -21.91 6.86
CA VAL A 71 -6.56 -22.83 5.76
C VAL A 71 -5.04 -22.81 5.61
N THR A 72 -4.39 -23.95 5.64
CA THR A 72 -2.93 -24.03 5.48
C THR A 72 -2.59 -24.85 4.26
N ASN A 73 -1.85 -24.26 3.32
CA ASN A 73 -1.31 -24.92 2.15
C ASN A 73 0.07 -25.49 2.48
N GLU A 74 0.33 -26.74 2.10
CA GLU A 74 1.64 -27.38 2.29
C GLU A 74 2.70 -26.77 1.36
N THR A 75 2.27 -26.33 0.18
CA THR A 75 3.09 -25.63 -0.82
C THR A 75 2.39 -24.35 -1.21
N SER A 76 3.16 -23.31 -1.57
CA SER A 76 2.56 -22.04 -2.00
C SER A 76 1.83 -22.22 -3.33
N HIS A 77 0.58 -21.84 -3.33
CA HIS A 77 -0.26 -21.80 -4.54
C HIS A 77 -0.15 -20.45 -5.26
N GLY A 78 0.43 -19.45 -4.59
CA GLY A 78 0.45 -18.08 -5.05
C GLY A 78 -0.78 -17.30 -4.59
N ARG A 79 -0.67 -15.98 -4.69
CA ARG A 79 -1.60 -15.04 -4.08
C ARG A 79 -3.06 -15.23 -4.52
N GLU A 80 -3.29 -15.43 -5.81
CA GLU A 80 -4.64 -15.53 -6.36
C GLU A 80 -5.30 -16.87 -6.03
N ALA A 81 -4.53 -17.97 -6.13
CA ALA A 81 -5.04 -19.30 -5.76
C ALA A 81 -5.28 -19.42 -4.24
N ALA A 82 -4.47 -18.79 -3.41
CA ALA A 82 -4.72 -18.71 -1.98
C ALA A 82 -6.04 -17.97 -1.64
N LEU A 83 -6.41 -16.94 -2.41
CA LEU A 83 -7.71 -16.30 -2.28
C LEU A 83 -8.85 -17.30 -2.55
N GLU A 84 -8.73 -18.07 -3.63
CA GLU A 84 -9.71 -19.10 -4.01
C GLU A 84 -9.83 -20.19 -2.94
N ASP A 85 -8.70 -20.63 -2.36
CA ASP A 85 -8.70 -21.59 -1.24
C ASP A 85 -9.52 -21.07 -0.06
N GLY A 86 -9.41 -19.77 0.25
CA GLY A 86 -10.18 -19.11 1.30
C GLY A 86 -11.67 -19.00 0.97
N LEU A 87 -12.00 -18.64 -0.25
CA LEU A 87 -13.39 -18.54 -0.70
C LEU A 87 -14.06 -19.92 -0.79
N ALA A 88 -13.34 -20.96 -1.16
CA ALA A 88 -13.88 -22.31 -1.32
C ALA A 88 -14.40 -22.92 0.00
N VAL A 89 -13.87 -22.49 1.15
CA VAL A 89 -14.29 -22.99 2.47
C VAL A 89 -15.38 -22.15 3.12
N SER A 90 -15.84 -21.08 2.47
CA SER A 90 -16.85 -20.16 2.96
C SER A 90 -18.16 -20.24 2.18
N SER A 91 -19.26 -19.84 2.82
CA SER A 91 -20.55 -19.64 2.17
C SER A 91 -21.17 -18.36 2.74
N CYS A 92 -20.99 -17.26 2.04
CA CYS A 92 -21.40 -15.93 2.48
C CYS A 92 -22.23 -15.23 1.39
N GLU A 93 -22.95 -14.19 1.78
CA GLU A 93 -23.63 -13.28 0.86
C GLU A 93 -22.63 -12.34 0.19
N PHE A 94 -21.68 -11.83 0.99
CA PHE A 94 -20.65 -10.91 0.58
C PHE A 94 -19.27 -11.42 0.99
N PHE A 95 -18.26 -11.03 0.26
CA PHE A 95 -16.88 -11.22 0.70
C PHE A 95 -16.02 -9.98 0.46
N ALA A 96 -14.97 -9.85 1.25
CA ALA A 96 -13.94 -8.84 1.12
C ALA A 96 -12.55 -9.48 1.19
N ILE A 97 -11.60 -8.90 0.47
CA ILE A 97 -10.20 -9.27 0.51
C ILE A 97 -9.50 -8.29 1.47
N HIS A 98 -8.89 -8.82 2.52
CA HIS A 98 -8.09 -8.04 3.44
C HIS A 98 -6.70 -8.64 3.50
N ASP A 99 -5.78 -8.14 2.67
CA ASP A 99 -4.41 -8.62 2.68
C ASP A 99 -3.74 -8.38 4.05
N ASP A 100 -2.75 -9.22 4.38
CA ASP A 100 -2.12 -9.22 5.71
C ASP A 100 -1.39 -7.92 6.05
N ASP A 101 -1.20 -7.05 5.08
CA ASP A 101 -0.47 -5.79 5.21
C ASP A 101 -1.32 -4.52 5.14
N ASP A 102 -2.63 -4.64 4.99
CA ASP A 102 -3.55 -3.52 4.87
C ASP A 102 -4.38 -3.28 6.14
N SER A 103 -5.25 -2.27 6.14
CA SER A 103 -6.14 -1.99 7.26
C SER A 103 -7.42 -1.25 6.85
N TRP A 104 -8.43 -1.32 7.71
CA TRP A 104 -9.73 -0.64 7.58
C TRP A 104 -10.02 0.28 8.75
N GLU A 105 -10.77 1.34 8.49
CA GLU A 105 -11.49 2.07 9.54
C GLU A 105 -12.62 1.19 10.13
N PRO A 106 -13.00 1.39 11.40
CA PRO A 106 -14.00 0.55 12.07
C PRO A 106 -15.38 0.52 11.39
N GLY A 107 -15.69 1.50 10.55
CA GLY A 107 -16.96 1.64 9.85
C GLY A 107 -17.00 0.99 8.46
N PHE A 108 -15.91 0.43 7.94
CA PHE A 108 -15.81 -0.03 6.55
C PHE A 108 -16.88 -1.06 6.19
N LEU A 109 -16.94 -2.18 6.90
CA LEU A 109 -17.91 -3.23 6.59
C LEU A 109 -19.36 -2.77 6.80
N ALA A 110 -19.62 -2.01 7.85
CA ALA A 110 -20.98 -1.51 8.10
C ALA A 110 -21.48 -0.59 6.97
N ALA A 111 -20.62 0.32 6.47
CA ALA A 111 -20.96 1.21 5.38
C ALA A 111 -21.17 0.43 4.06
N CYS A 112 -20.30 -0.53 3.76
CA CYS A 112 -20.40 -1.33 2.55
C CYS A 112 -21.63 -2.23 2.54
N VAL A 113 -21.93 -2.92 3.64
CA VAL A 113 -23.10 -3.78 3.78
C VAL A 113 -24.39 -2.95 3.65
N ALA A 114 -24.47 -1.81 4.37
CA ALA A 114 -25.65 -0.94 4.27
C ALA A 114 -25.88 -0.45 2.81
N HIS A 115 -24.81 -0.07 2.12
CA HIS A 115 -24.90 0.33 0.71
C HIS A 115 -25.45 -0.80 -0.17
N LEU A 116 -24.93 -2.03 -0.01
CA LEU A 116 -25.39 -3.17 -0.84
C LEU A 116 -26.80 -3.63 -0.45
N ASP A 117 -27.25 -3.43 0.79
CA ASP A 117 -28.63 -3.68 1.20
C ASP A 117 -29.59 -2.67 0.55
N ASP A 118 -29.20 -1.38 0.50
CA ASP A 118 -29.99 -0.33 -0.13
C ASP A 118 -29.98 -0.40 -1.67
N HIS A 119 -28.98 -1.08 -2.25
CA HIS A 119 -28.78 -1.21 -3.70
C HIS A 119 -28.60 -2.69 -4.11
N PRO A 120 -29.69 -3.48 -4.12
CA PRO A 120 -29.63 -4.91 -4.45
C PRO A 120 -29.15 -5.19 -5.89
N GLU A 121 -29.24 -4.19 -6.80
CA GLU A 121 -28.73 -4.27 -8.17
C GLU A 121 -27.22 -4.14 -8.27
N HIS A 122 -26.55 -3.58 -7.24
CA HIS A 122 -25.10 -3.44 -7.24
C HIS A 122 -24.39 -4.77 -6.93
N GLY A 123 -23.48 -5.20 -7.80
CA GLY A 123 -22.69 -6.41 -7.63
C GLY A 123 -21.51 -6.24 -6.65
N ALA A 124 -21.13 -5.02 -6.41
CA ALA A 124 -20.08 -4.66 -5.45
C ALA A 124 -20.22 -3.19 -5.04
N VAL A 125 -19.54 -2.84 -3.95
CA VAL A 125 -19.30 -1.45 -3.55
C VAL A 125 -17.82 -1.28 -3.21
N ALA A 126 -17.27 -0.13 -3.58
CA ALA A 126 -15.95 0.29 -3.14
C ALA A 126 -16.04 1.54 -2.27
N THR A 127 -15.08 1.70 -1.38
CA THR A 127 -14.90 2.93 -0.61
C THR A 127 -13.70 3.70 -1.15
N ARG A 128 -13.61 4.97 -0.82
CA ARG A 128 -12.38 5.72 -0.99
C ARG A 128 -11.28 5.06 -0.17
N CYS A 129 -10.07 5.01 -0.75
CA CYS A 129 -8.90 4.40 -0.16
C CYS A 129 -7.76 5.41 -0.10
N ASP A 130 -7.00 5.45 0.97
CA ASP A 130 -5.73 6.14 1.00
C ASP A 130 -4.55 5.17 0.87
N VAL A 131 -3.43 5.71 0.46
CA VAL A 131 -2.14 5.02 0.45
C VAL A 131 -1.34 5.52 1.64
N VAL A 132 -0.93 4.60 2.49
CA VAL A 132 -0.10 4.87 3.66
C VAL A 132 1.33 4.44 3.35
N ASP A 133 2.22 5.41 3.20
CA ASP A 133 3.64 5.17 2.94
C ASP A 133 4.37 4.87 4.25
N GLU A 134 4.96 3.68 4.36
CA GLU A 134 5.60 3.19 5.56
C GLU A 134 7.09 2.88 5.34
N ILE A 135 7.88 3.06 6.39
CA ILE A 135 9.25 2.59 6.47
C ILE A 135 9.40 1.59 7.61
N VAL A 136 10.32 0.65 7.42
CA VAL A 136 10.74 -0.28 8.47
C VAL A 136 11.86 0.37 9.27
N THR A 137 11.67 0.50 10.57
CA THR A 137 12.67 1.02 11.52
C THR A 137 12.99 -0.04 12.57
N ASP A 138 14.00 0.20 13.41
CA ASP A 138 14.32 -0.69 14.54
C ASP A 138 13.16 -0.78 15.56
N GLU A 139 12.27 0.22 15.57
CA GLU A 139 11.10 0.28 16.45
C GLU A 139 9.85 -0.37 15.80
N GLY A 140 9.93 -0.78 14.53
CA GLY A 140 8.85 -1.40 13.76
C GLY A 140 8.44 -0.60 12.52
N LEU A 141 7.16 -0.70 12.12
CA LEU A 141 6.60 0.03 10.99
C LEU A 141 6.24 1.46 11.39
N THR A 142 6.73 2.44 10.64
CA THR A 142 6.47 3.86 10.89
C THR A 142 5.90 4.52 9.65
N GLU A 143 4.76 5.19 9.78
CA GLU A 143 4.16 5.98 8.71
C GLU A 143 5.08 7.17 8.37
N ARG A 144 5.41 7.32 7.09
CA ARG A 144 6.18 8.43 6.52
C ARG A 144 5.29 9.48 5.87
N GLY A 145 4.16 9.05 5.32
CA GLY A 145 3.21 9.92 4.65
C GLY A 145 1.94 9.19 4.25
N ARG A 146 0.91 9.97 3.88
CA ARG A 146 -0.39 9.44 3.48
C ARG A 146 -1.01 10.33 2.42
N TRP A 147 -1.65 9.73 1.42
CA TRP A 147 -2.44 10.47 0.42
C TRP A 147 -3.64 9.66 -0.03
N VAL A 148 -4.72 10.36 -0.39
CA VAL A 148 -5.92 9.73 -0.91
C VAL A 148 -5.69 9.29 -2.35
N MET A 149 -5.83 7.99 -2.63
CA MET A 149 -5.51 7.40 -3.93
C MET A 149 -6.37 7.98 -5.07
N THR A 150 -7.62 8.30 -4.78
CA THR A 150 -8.62 8.72 -5.77
C THR A 150 -9.41 9.94 -5.32
N GLN A 151 -8.68 10.98 -4.86
CA GLN A 151 -9.30 12.17 -4.29
C GLN A 151 -10.26 12.89 -5.26
N ASP A 152 -10.00 12.77 -6.57
CA ASP A 152 -10.80 13.37 -7.65
C ASP A 152 -11.95 12.47 -8.14
N LYS A 153 -12.10 11.24 -7.61
CA LYS A 153 -13.12 10.28 -8.04
C LYS A 153 -14.33 10.29 -7.13
N GLU A 154 -15.51 10.35 -7.72
CA GLU A 154 -16.81 10.28 -7.04
C GLU A 154 -17.60 9.01 -7.44
N SER A 155 -17.03 8.16 -8.28
CA SER A 155 -17.66 6.94 -8.79
C SER A 155 -16.62 5.91 -9.21
N TRP A 156 -17.02 4.64 -9.21
CA TRP A 156 -16.23 3.55 -9.75
C TRP A 156 -16.79 3.17 -11.12
N THR A 157 -16.04 3.47 -12.19
CA THR A 157 -16.53 3.32 -13.57
C THR A 157 -15.66 2.39 -14.40
N LEU A 158 -16.30 1.70 -15.36
CA LEU A 158 -15.57 0.84 -16.30
C LEU A 158 -14.55 1.65 -17.11
N ILE A 159 -14.93 2.84 -17.59
CA ILE A 159 -14.07 3.64 -18.46
C ILE A 159 -12.80 4.10 -17.73
N ASP A 160 -12.92 4.54 -16.48
CA ASP A 160 -11.75 4.93 -15.69
C ASP A 160 -10.89 3.71 -15.35
N THR A 161 -11.52 2.58 -15.01
CA THR A 161 -10.81 1.33 -14.69
C THR A 161 -10.09 0.75 -15.90
N MET A 162 -10.60 0.96 -17.14
CA MET A 162 -9.88 0.61 -18.37
C MET A 162 -8.59 1.40 -18.54
N VAL A 163 -8.53 2.62 -18.03
CA VAL A 163 -7.29 3.45 -18.06
C VAL A 163 -6.30 2.95 -17.01
N ALA A 164 -6.74 2.81 -15.76
CA ALA A 164 -5.91 2.33 -14.66
C ALA A 164 -6.78 1.73 -13.56
N ASN A 165 -6.28 0.68 -12.89
CA ASN A 165 -6.92 0.17 -11.69
C ASN A 165 -6.72 1.16 -10.54
N TYR A 166 -7.81 1.77 -10.07
CA TYR A 166 -7.79 2.77 -9.01
C TYR A 166 -8.61 2.35 -7.78
N VAL A 167 -9.11 1.13 -7.79
CA VAL A 167 -9.88 0.55 -6.69
C VAL A 167 -9.17 -0.75 -6.28
N PRO A 168 -8.31 -0.69 -5.24
CA PRO A 168 -7.58 -1.85 -4.76
C PRO A 168 -8.52 -2.83 -4.04
N PRO A 169 -8.17 -4.13 -3.96
CA PRO A 169 -9.01 -5.16 -3.33
C PRO A 169 -9.44 -4.82 -1.90
N ILE A 170 -8.55 -4.20 -1.12
CA ILE A 170 -8.83 -3.81 0.28
C ILE A 170 -10.02 -2.85 0.42
N SER A 171 -10.36 -2.10 -0.64
CA SER A 171 -11.43 -1.10 -0.61
C SER A 171 -12.80 -1.62 -1.06
N GLN A 172 -12.96 -2.92 -1.30
CA GLN A 172 -14.13 -3.52 -1.94
C GLN A 172 -14.90 -4.48 -1.02
N LEU A 173 -16.24 -4.46 -1.12
CA LEU A 173 -17.12 -5.53 -0.68
C LEU A 173 -17.91 -6.04 -1.90
N ILE A 174 -17.88 -7.35 -2.14
CA ILE A 174 -18.35 -7.97 -3.39
C ILE A 174 -19.46 -8.99 -3.07
N ARG A 175 -20.55 -8.98 -3.86
CA ARG A 175 -21.55 -10.07 -3.80
C ARG A 175 -20.96 -11.36 -4.32
N ARG A 176 -21.08 -12.41 -3.53
CA ARG A 176 -20.57 -13.74 -3.88
C ARG A 176 -21.15 -14.25 -5.17
N GLU A 177 -22.45 -14.15 -5.35
CA GLU A 177 -23.16 -14.58 -6.57
C GLU A 177 -22.67 -13.91 -7.86
N VAL A 178 -22.22 -12.64 -7.76
CA VAL A 178 -21.68 -11.92 -8.91
C VAL A 178 -20.29 -12.44 -9.26
N ALA A 179 -19.43 -12.65 -8.28
CA ALA A 179 -18.11 -13.24 -8.51
C ALA A 179 -18.21 -14.66 -9.10
N ASP A 180 -19.09 -15.50 -8.57
CA ASP A 180 -19.35 -16.85 -9.09
C ASP A 180 -19.82 -16.82 -10.55
N ARG A 181 -20.61 -15.82 -10.94
CA ARG A 181 -21.13 -15.66 -12.31
C ARG A 181 -20.08 -15.15 -13.30
N ILE A 182 -19.25 -14.17 -12.90
CA ILE A 182 -18.24 -13.56 -13.80
C ILE A 182 -16.94 -14.35 -13.88
N GLY A 183 -16.77 -15.34 -13.02
CA GLY A 183 -15.53 -16.10 -12.83
C GLY A 183 -14.58 -15.40 -11.87
N HIS A 184 -13.74 -16.21 -11.29
CA HIS A 184 -12.83 -15.83 -10.22
C HIS A 184 -11.56 -15.12 -10.72
N TRP A 185 -10.58 -14.91 -9.86
CA TRP A 185 -9.30 -14.29 -10.21
C TRP A 185 -8.50 -15.19 -11.16
N ASP A 186 -7.89 -14.59 -12.17
CA ASP A 186 -7.06 -15.33 -13.13
C ASP A 186 -5.70 -15.67 -12.50
N GLY A 187 -5.57 -16.88 -11.99
CA GLY A 187 -4.34 -17.40 -11.38
C GLY A 187 -3.15 -17.54 -12.33
N THR A 188 -3.32 -17.29 -13.63
CA THR A 188 -2.20 -17.26 -14.59
C THR A 188 -1.47 -15.91 -14.60
N LEU A 189 -2.11 -14.87 -14.05
CA LEU A 189 -1.53 -13.55 -13.86
C LEU A 189 -0.71 -13.53 -12.56
N LEU A 190 0.52 -13.08 -12.62
CA LEU A 190 1.36 -12.93 -11.43
C LEU A 190 1.03 -11.65 -10.65
N THR A 191 0.50 -10.67 -11.37
CA THR A 191 0.07 -9.37 -10.84
C THR A 191 -1.22 -8.94 -11.56
N GLN A 192 -1.91 -7.89 -11.05
CA GLN A 192 -3.05 -7.25 -11.73
C GLN A 192 -4.26 -8.17 -12.02
N ALA A 193 -4.37 -9.32 -11.38
CA ALA A 193 -5.56 -10.17 -11.47
C ALA A 193 -6.80 -9.47 -10.88
N ASP A 194 -6.60 -8.58 -9.91
CA ASP A 194 -7.61 -7.67 -9.38
C ASP A 194 -8.13 -6.69 -10.44
N TRP A 195 -7.25 -6.17 -11.30
CA TRP A 195 -7.67 -5.31 -12.39
C TRP A 195 -8.49 -6.05 -13.44
N ASP A 196 -8.06 -7.25 -13.84
CA ASP A 196 -8.85 -8.12 -14.72
C ASP A 196 -10.23 -8.43 -14.13
N PHE A 197 -10.28 -8.76 -12.83
CA PHE A 197 -11.55 -9.02 -12.14
C PHE A 197 -12.44 -7.78 -12.12
N ASN A 198 -11.89 -6.60 -11.78
CA ASN A 198 -12.63 -5.33 -11.76
C ASN A 198 -13.22 -4.98 -13.14
N LEU A 199 -12.47 -5.23 -14.23
CA LEU A 199 -12.98 -5.02 -15.60
C LEU A 199 -14.17 -5.93 -15.90
N ARG A 200 -14.12 -7.22 -15.53
CA ARG A 200 -15.23 -8.16 -15.72
C ARG A 200 -16.44 -7.79 -14.85
N LEU A 201 -16.21 -7.41 -13.61
CA LEU A 201 -17.25 -6.96 -12.69
C LEU A 201 -18.00 -5.75 -13.24
N LEU A 202 -17.29 -4.70 -13.60
CA LEU A 202 -17.85 -3.44 -14.12
C LEU A 202 -18.53 -3.60 -15.47
N ALA A 203 -18.09 -4.55 -16.30
CA ALA A 203 -18.73 -4.85 -17.58
C ALA A 203 -20.06 -5.59 -17.42
N THR A 204 -20.34 -6.21 -16.27
CA THR A 204 -21.48 -7.12 -16.09
C THR A 204 -22.46 -6.70 -15.00
N SER A 205 -22.06 -5.80 -14.11
CA SER A 205 -22.90 -5.39 -12.97
C SER A 205 -22.68 -3.91 -12.64
N PRO A 206 -23.76 -3.18 -12.29
CA PRO A 206 -23.61 -1.89 -11.60
C PRO A 206 -22.83 -2.06 -10.30
N VAL A 207 -22.13 -1.03 -9.89
CA VAL A 207 -21.36 -1.01 -8.64
C VAL A 207 -21.56 0.31 -7.91
N GLY A 208 -21.40 0.30 -6.59
CA GLY A 208 -21.42 1.48 -5.76
C GLY A 208 -20.03 2.04 -5.50
N PHE A 209 -19.97 3.32 -5.11
CA PHE A 209 -18.77 3.97 -4.62
C PHE A 209 -19.11 4.92 -3.47
N ILE A 210 -18.49 4.71 -2.32
CA ILE A 210 -18.64 5.55 -1.13
C ILE A 210 -17.51 6.57 -1.14
N SER A 211 -17.83 7.80 -1.54
CA SER A 211 -16.86 8.89 -1.83
C SER A 211 -16.54 9.78 -0.61
N GLY A 212 -16.88 9.36 0.60
CA GLY A 212 -16.58 10.11 1.83
C GLY A 212 -15.09 10.07 2.22
N GLU A 213 -14.82 10.18 3.54
CA GLU A 213 -13.48 9.92 4.08
C GLU A 213 -13.04 8.50 3.75
N PRO A 214 -11.73 8.26 3.52
CA PRO A 214 -11.22 6.91 3.27
C PRO A 214 -11.55 5.95 4.40
N LEU A 215 -12.12 4.79 4.05
CA LEU A 215 -12.44 3.73 4.99
C LEU A 215 -11.50 2.54 4.86
N ALA A 216 -10.67 2.53 3.83
CA ALA A 216 -9.66 1.51 3.57
C ALA A 216 -8.28 2.16 3.44
N HIS A 217 -7.24 1.46 3.89
CA HIS A 217 -5.87 1.93 3.91
C HIS A 217 -4.97 0.88 3.25
N TRP A 218 -4.40 1.25 2.11
CA TRP A 218 -3.43 0.45 1.39
C TRP A 218 -2.02 0.84 1.82
N HIS A 219 -1.33 -0.06 2.52
CA HIS A 219 -0.02 0.24 3.09
C HIS A 219 1.11 -0.09 2.11
N HIS A 220 1.87 0.92 1.75
CA HIS A 220 3.01 0.83 0.86
C HIS A 220 4.32 0.88 1.63
N ARG A 221 5.26 -0.01 1.26
CA ARG A 221 6.62 -0.04 1.80
C ARG A 221 7.62 -0.10 0.65
N ASP A 222 8.54 0.84 0.63
CA ASP A 222 9.64 0.90 -0.33
C ASP A 222 10.76 -0.08 0.10
N SER A 223 10.46 -1.38 0.06
CA SER A 223 11.38 -2.45 0.42
C SER A 223 11.40 -3.50 -0.68
N THR A 224 12.61 -3.90 -1.08
CA THR A 224 12.83 -5.04 -1.99
C THR A 224 12.87 -6.38 -1.26
N ASP A 225 12.76 -6.40 0.07
CA ASP A 225 12.64 -7.62 0.85
C ASP A 225 11.27 -8.25 0.60
N GLY A 226 11.25 -9.41 -0.03
CA GLY A 226 10.03 -10.15 -0.39
C GLY A 226 9.14 -10.52 0.80
N THR A 227 9.63 -10.44 2.04
CA THR A 227 8.85 -10.71 3.26
C THR A 227 8.09 -9.46 3.76
N ILE A 228 8.57 -8.24 3.44
CA ILE A 228 8.00 -6.98 3.94
C ILE A 228 7.56 -6.07 2.79
N GLY A 229 8.17 -6.21 1.60
CA GLY A 229 7.89 -5.37 0.42
C GLY A 229 6.50 -5.60 -0.18
N ASN A 230 5.98 -4.59 -0.85
CA ASN A 230 4.75 -4.68 -1.64
C ASN A 230 5.03 -5.25 -3.03
N SER A 231 4.08 -6.02 -3.56
CA SER A 231 4.18 -6.63 -4.90
C SER A 231 4.39 -5.61 -6.02
N VAL A 232 3.83 -4.42 -5.90
CA VAL A 232 4.00 -3.33 -6.88
C VAL A 232 5.46 -2.93 -7.04
N VAL A 233 6.26 -2.97 -5.98
CA VAL A 233 7.69 -2.63 -6.00
C VAL A 233 8.53 -3.83 -6.39
N VAL A 234 8.23 -4.98 -5.79
CA VAL A 234 9.02 -6.23 -5.99
C VAL A 234 8.83 -6.79 -7.41
N ASP A 235 7.61 -6.70 -7.95
CA ASP A 235 7.19 -7.35 -9.21
C ASP A 235 6.93 -6.38 -10.36
N ALA A 236 7.56 -5.20 -10.37
CA ALA A 236 7.32 -4.15 -11.37
C ALA A 236 7.46 -4.61 -12.84
N ALA A 237 8.31 -5.61 -13.12
CA ALA A 237 8.44 -6.18 -14.47
C ALA A 237 7.21 -7.00 -14.86
N HIS A 238 6.68 -7.81 -13.93
CA HIS A 238 5.46 -8.60 -14.14
C HIS A 238 4.23 -7.71 -14.27
N HIS A 239 4.15 -6.62 -13.50
CA HIS A 239 3.08 -5.62 -13.65
C HIS A 239 2.97 -5.07 -15.08
N ARG A 240 4.10 -4.79 -15.74
CA ARG A 240 4.08 -4.35 -17.15
C ARG A 240 3.62 -5.45 -18.10
N THR A 241 4.13 -6.67 -17.91
CA THR A 241 3.80 -7.81 -18.77
C THR A 241 2.32 -8.16 -18.66
N ASP A 242 1.79 -8.28 -17.44
CA ASP A 242 0.40 -8.65 -17.19
C ASP A 242 -0.56 -7.54 -17.65
N ASN A 243 -0.19 -6.26 -17.47
CA ASN A 243 -0.95 -5.14 -18.01
C ASN A 243 -1.13 -5.23 -19.52
N LEU A 244 -0.05 -5.53 -20.26
CA LEU A 244 -0.10 -5.70 -21.71
C LEU A 244 -0.93 -6.94 -22.09
N ALA A 245 -0.78 -8.05 -21.36
CA ALA A 245 -1.52 -9.28 -21.64
C ALA A 245 -3.05 -9.09 -21.44
N ILE A 246 -3.46 -8.41 -20.37
CA ILE A 246 -4.86 -8.08 -20.11
C ILE A 246 -5.41 -7.21 -21.25
N ARG A 247 -4.71 -6.12 -21.60
CA ARG A 247 -5.15 -5.22 -22.70
C ARG A 247 -5.24 -5.94 -24.04
N ASP A 248 -4.26 -6.77 -24.40
CA ASP A 248 -4.25 -7.54 -25.64
C ASP A 248 -5.41 -8.55 -25.67
N ARG A 249 -5.69 -9.23 -24.52
CA ARG A 249 -6.83 -10.14 -24.36
C ARG A 249 -8.14 -9.43 -24.69
N TYR A 250 -8.43 -8.29 -24.08
CA TYR A 250 -9.69 -7.57 -24.31
C TYR A 250 -9.76 -6.93 -25.69
N ALA A 251 -8.65 -6.47 -26.25
CA ALA A 251 -8.60 -6.01 -27.64
C ALA A 251 -8.96 -7.14 -28.62
N ARG A 252 -8.41 -8.35 -28.44
CA ARG A 252 -8.72 -9.52 -29.25
C ARG A 252 -10.19 -9.93 -29.14
N LEU A 253 -10.76 -9.93 -27.93
CA LEU A 253 -12.17 -10.23 -27.70
C LEU A 253 -13.07 -9.22 -28.43
N SER A 254 -12.76 -7.94 -28.37
CA SER A 254 -13.51 -6.89 -29.08
C SER A 254 -13.51 -7.11 -30.60
N VAL A 255 -12.37 -7.48 -31.16
CA VAL A 255 -12.25 -7.76 -32.61
C VAL A 255 -12.97 -9.06 -33.00
N SER A 256 -12.89 -10.12 -32.18
CA SER A 256 -13.51 -11.41 -32.49
C SER A 256 -15.04 -11.39 -32.37
N CYS A 257 -15.60 -10.63 -31.45
CA CYS A 257 -17.06 -10.48 -31.32
C CYS A 257 -17.70 -9.78 -32.52
N THR A 258 -16.95 -9.05 -33.34
CA THR A 258 -17.43 -8.37 -34.54
C THR A 258 -17.42 -9.24 -35.80
N GLY A 259 -16.70 -10.37 -35.78
CA GLY A 259 -16.52 -11.24 -36.95
C GLY A 259 -17.74 -12.09 -37.34
N THR A 260 -18.80 -12.15 -36.54
CA THR A 260 -19.99 -13.00 -36.80
C THR A 260 -21.21 -12.25 -37.31
N GLU A 261 -21.24 -10.93 -37.21
CA GLU A 261 -22.31 -10.14 -37.81
C GLU A 261 -21.73 -9.02 -38.67
N SER A 262 -21.81 -9.21 -39.99
CA SER A 262 -21.43 -8.22 -41.01
C SER A 262 -22.38 -7.01 -41.04
N SER A 263 -22.87 -6.56 -39.86
CA SER A 263 -23.69 -5.37 -39.79
C SER A 263 -22.82 -4.12 -39.62
N PRO A 264 -23.13 -3.01 -40.27
CA PRO A 264 -22.41 -1.73 -40.08
C PRO A 264 -22.38 -1.27 -38.64
N GLN A 265 -23.35 -1.65 -37.82
CA GLN A 265 -23.44 -1.29 -36.40
C GLN A 265 -22.44 -2.11 -35.54
N GLY A 266 -22.24 -3.40 -35.87
CA GLY A 266 -21.22 -4.24 -35.17
C GLY A 266 -19.81 -3.76 -35.43
N VAL A 267 -19.49 -3.36 -36.65
CA VAL A 267 -18.18 -2.79 -37.04
C VAL A 267 -17.95 -1.42 -36.34
N ALA A 268 -19.00 -0.58 -36.25
CA ALA A 268 -18.90 0.71 -35.56
C ALA A 268 -18.65 0.54 -34.05
N ALA A 269 -19.41 -0.34 -33.39
CA ALA A 269 -19.20 -0.61 -31.93
C ALA A 269 -17.81 -1.17 -31.63
N ALA A 270 -17.29 -2.06 -32.51
CA ALA A 270 -15.93 -2.56 -32.35
C ALA A 270 -14.86 -1.49 -32.57
N SER A 271 -15.09 -0.61 -33.54
CA SER A 271 -14.18 0.49 -33.84
C SER A 271 -14.14 1.50 -32.69
N GLU A 272 -15.29 1.78 -32.04
CA GLU A 272 -15.37 2.64 -30.86
C GLU A 272 -14.65 2.00 -29.65
N ASN A 273 -14.89 0.71 -29.37
CA ASN A 273 -14.22 -0.01 -28.29
C ASN A 273 -12.71 -0.11 -28.52
N LEU A 274 -12.28 -0.38 -29.74
CA LEU A 274 -10.86 -0.40 -30.10
C LEU A 274 -10.24 1.01 -29.98
N GLY A 275 -10.97 2.04 -30.37
CA GLY A 275 -10.57 3.43 -30.22
C GLY A 275 -10.32 3.81 -28.75
N LEU A 276 -11.24 3.44 -27.85
CA LEU A 276 -11.08 3.65 -26.40
C LEU A 276 -9.88 2.90 -25.82
N LEU A 277 -9.67 1.65 -26.23
CA LEU A 277 -8.52 0.85 -25.82
C LEU A 277 -7.20 1.44 -26.31
N LEU A 278 -7.16 1.93 -27.54
CA LEU A 278 -5.96 2.57 -28.12
C LEU A 278 -5.65 3.90 -27.40
N VAL A 279 -6.65 4.74 -27.16
CA VAL A 279 -6.50 6.01 -26.42
C VAL A 279 -6.01 5.72 -24.99
N SER A 280 -6.59 4.71 -24.32
CA SER A 280 -6.17 4.33 -22.98
C SER A 280 -4.73 3.80 -22.95
N ALA A 281 -4.35 3.01 -23.95
CA ALA A 281 -2.97 2.49 -24.08
C ALA A 281 -1.95 3.61 -24.34
N GLU A 282 -2.29 4.58 -25.20
CA GLU A 282 -1.42 5.74 -25.45
C GLU A 282 -1.29 6.65 -24.22
N TYR A 283 -2.39 6.89 -23.51
CA TYR A 283 -2.38 7.66 -22.26
C TYR A 283 -1.54 6.98 -21.19
N TYR A 284 -1.70 5.65 -21.02
CA TYR A 284 -0.89 4.85 -20.11
C TYR A 284 0.61 4.93 -20.46
N HIS A 285 0.95 4.78 -21.74
CA HIS A 285 2.34 4.90 -22.18
C HIS A 285 2.93 6.28 -21.87
N ARG A 286 2.17 7.36 -22.08
CA ARG A 286 2.60 8.72 -21.74
C ARG A 286 2.82 8.90 -20.22
N ILE A 287 1.92 8.33 -19.40
CA ILE A 287 2.08 8.36 -17.93
C ILE A 287 3.34 7.58 -17.52
N GLN A 288 3.52 6.36 -18.02
CA GLN A 288 4.70 5.55 -17.70
C GLN A 288 6.00 6.29 -18.04
N LYS A 289 6.07 6.87 -19.22
CA LYS A 289 7.23 7.66 -19.64
C LYS A 289 7.48 8.87 -18.73
N ARG A 290 6.42 9.51 -18.24
CA ARG A 290 6.53 10.65 -17.32
C ARG A 290 6.97 10.21 -15.93
N LEU A 291 6.50 9.05 -15.45
CA LEU A 291 6.95 8.46 -14.19
C LEU A 291 8.43 8.07 -14.26
N GLU A 292 8.87 7.43 -15.35
CA GLU A 292 10.29 7.11 -15.57
C GLU A 292 11.18 8.36 -15.53
N GLN A 293 10.74 9.46 -16.14
CA GLN A 293 11.45 10.75 -16.08
C GLN A 293 11.49 11.33 -14.66
N GLN A 294 10.39 11.22 -13.91
CA GLN A 294 10.35 11.69 -12.53
C GLN A 294 11.24 10.84 -11.61
N ASP A 295 11.31 9.52 -11.83
CA ASP A 295 12.21 8.64 -11.09
C ASP A 295 13.67 8.97 -11.32
N GLU A 296 14.06 9.31 -12.58
CA GLU A 296 15.41 9.80 -12.90
C GLU A 296 15.71 11.14 -12.20
N GLU A 297 14.76 12.08 -12.19
CA GLU A 297 14.91 13.36 -11.48
C GLU A 297 15.05 13.16 -9.97
N ILE A 298 14.23 12.27 -9.38
CA ILE A 298 14.31 11.91 -7.96
C ILE A 298 15.67 11.27 -7.63
N ALA A 299 16.19 10.39 -8.49
CA ALA A 299 17.50 9.79 -8.30
C ALA A 299 18.61 10.85 -8.34
N HIS A 300 18.53 11.81 -9.26
CA HIS A 300 19.45 12.94 -9.33
C HIS A 300 19.38 13.82 -8.08
N LEU A 301 18.18 14.13 -7.59
CA LEU A 301 17.99 14.91 -6.36
C LEU A 301 18.50 14.18 -5.11
N LYS A 302 18.26 12.88 -5.00
CA LYS A 302 18.79 12.04 -3.91
C LYS A 302 20.32 12.07 -3.90
N LYS A 303 20.94 11.98 -5.07
CA LYS A 303 22.40 12.08 -5.22
C LYS A 303 22.91 13.47 -4.80
N ALA A 304 22.30 14.53 -5.29
CA ALA A 304 22.69 15.91 -4.93
C ALA A 304 22.53 16.16 -3.42
N MET A 305 21.47 15.65 -2.80
CA MET A 305 21.29 15.71 -1.34
C MET A 305 22.38 14.94 -0.58
N HIS A 306 22.80 13.78 -1.09
CA HIS A 306 23.90 13.01 -0.50
C HIS A 306 25.21 13.80 -0.53
N ASP A 307 25.53 14.36 -1.69
CA ASP A 307 26.75 15.17 -1.90
C ASP A 307 26.75 16.42 -1.00
N LEU A 308 25.58 17.06 -0.86
CA LEU A 308 25.42 18.22 0.02
C LEU A 308 25.61 17.86 1.50
N ARG A 309 25.09 16.71 1.95
CA ARG A 309 25.31 16.21 3.32
C ARG A 309 26.80 15.98 3.62
N PHE A 310 27.53 15.43 2.63
CA PHE A 310 28.98 15.22 2.75
C PHE A 310 29.70 16.56 2.91
N THR A 311 29.39 17.53 2.06
CA THR A 311 29.97 18.90 2.11
C THR A 311 29.69 19.61 3.44
N ILE A 312 28.46 19.46 3.96
CA ILE A 312 28.09 20.02 5.28
C ILE A 312 28.88 19.34 6.40
N GLY A 313 29.10 18.03 6.32
CA GLY A 313 29.96 17.29 7.27
C GLY A 313 31.36 17.83 7.29
N ASP A 314 32.02 17.98 6.15
CA ASP A 314 33.37 18.52 6.00
C ASP A 314 33.47 19.96 6.51
N LEU A 315 32.45 20.78 6.25
CA LEU A 315 32.39 22.16 6.73
C LEU A 315 32.27 22.20 8.27
N HIS A 316 31.51 21.31 8.86
CA HIS A 316 31.32 21.16 10.29
C HIS A 316 32.66 20.78 10.97
N ASP A 317 33.37 19.81 10.41
CA ASP A 317 34.68 19.37 10.93
C ASP A 317 35.74 20.46 10.80
N THR A 318 35.75 21.17 9.68
CA THR A 318 36.62 22.34 9.49
C THR A 318 36.34 23.43 10.51
N MET A 319 35.06 23.74 10.74
CA MET A 319 34.67 24.76 11.76
C MET A 319 35.04 24.32 13.16
N ARG A 320 34.95 23.04 13.48
CA ARG A 320 35.38 22.47 14.76
C ARG A 320 36.90 22.61 14.97
N GLN A 321 37.71 22.37 13.94
CA GLN A 321 39.15 22.57 13.97
C GLN A 321 39.50 24.04 14.18
N VAL A 322 38.87 24.97 13.48
CA VAL A 322 39.07 26.42 13.64
C VAL A 322 38.75 26.85 15.08
N LEU A 323 37.63 26.38 15.63
CA LEU A 323 37.26 26.68 17.03
C LEU A 323 38.29 26.14 18.03
N MET A 324 38.81 24.94 17.82
CA MET A 324 39.86 24.36 18.68
C MET A 324 41.14 25.20 18.61
N HIS A 325 41.59 25.61 17.42
CA HIS A 325 42.76 26.46 17.28
C HIS A 325 42.55 27.84 17.91
N ALA A 326 41.37 28.45 17.75
CA ALA A 326 41.02 29.70 18.39
C ALA A 326 41.07 29.59 19.93
N TYR A 327 40.57 28.47 20.48
CA TYR A 327 40.65 28.20 21.91
C TYR A 327 42.07 28.02 22.40
N GLU A 328 42.95 27.31 21.67
CA GLU A 328 44.39 27.18 22.00
C GLU A 328 45.12 28.53 21.97
N ILE A 329 44.81 29.38 20.98
CA ILE A 329 45.38 30.73 20.91
C ILE A 329 44.96 31.56 22.15
N ASN A 330 43.70 31.49 22.52
CA ASN A 330 43.18 32.21 23.68
C ASN A 330 43.86 31.77 24.98
N LEU A 331 44.06 30.47 25.18
CA LEU A 331 44.84 29.93 26.30
C LEU A 331 46.28 30.44 26.32
N LYS A 332 46.94 30.56 25.16
CA LYS A 332 48.33 31.13 25.07
C LYS A 332 48.32 32.62 25.39
N VAL A 333 47.34 33.37 24.95
CA VAL A 333 47.18 34.80 25.27
C VAL A 333 47.01 34.98 26.78
N ASP A 334 46.12 34.22 27.41
CA ASP A 334 45.88 34.25 28.85
C ASP A 334 47.16 33.93 29.65
N HIS A 335 47.93 32.94 29.16
CA HIS A 335 49.22 32.58 29.78
C HIS A 335 50.24 33.71 29.68
N VAL A 336 50.34 34.36 28.52
CA VAL A 336 51.23 35.53 28.32
C VAL A 336 50.78 36.69 29.19
N GLU A 337 49.53 36.99 29.30
CA GLU A 337 49.05 38.03 30.23
C GLU A 337 49.34 37.71 31.68
N ALA A 338 49.10 36.44 32.09
CA ALA A 338 49.39 36.04 33.48
C ALA A 338 50.86 36.13 33.84
N THR A 339 51.81 35.85 32.90
CA THR A 339 53.23 35.94 33.10
C THR A 339 53.76 37.38 32.98
N ALA A 340 53.20 38.20 32.11
CA ALA A 340 53.64 39.59 31.92
C ALA A 340 53.17 40.54 33.02
N LYS A 341 51.95 40.34 33.56
CA LYS A 341 51.44 41.18 34.67
C LYS A 341 52.40 41.31 35.91
N PRO A 342 53.02 40.26 36.47
CA PRO A 342 53.97 40.32 37.53
C PRO A 342 55.23 41.10 37.14
N PHE A 343 55.75 40.86 35.91
CA PHE A 343 56.90 41.52 35.37
C PHE A 343 56.72 43.05 35.32
N PHE A 344 55.65 43.51 34.74
CA PHE A 344 55.30 44.93 34.63
C PHE A 344 55.09 45.58 36.04
N ARG A 345 54.47 44.82 36.97
CA ARG A 345 54.38 45.30 38.39
C ARG A 345 55.70 45.50 39.01
N THR A 346 56.64 44.58 38.78
CA THR A 346 58.02 44.68 39.36
C THR A 346 58.81 45.89 38.78
N VAL A 347 58.71 46.06 37.45
CA VAL A 347 59.30 47.19 36.73
C VAL A 347 58.69 48.52 37.23
N ALA A 348 57.37 48.62 37.34
CA ALA A 348 56.72 49.81 37.86
C ALA A 348 57.11 50.16 39.33
N GLN A 349 57.28 49.14 40.16
CA GLN A 349 57.80 49.33 41.53
C GLN A 349 59.26 49.77 41.56
N GLY A 350 60.09 49.26 40.65
CA GLY A 350 61.50 49.69 40.51
C GLY A 350 61.58 51.11 40.05
N VAL A 351 60.83 51.55 39.05
CA VAL A 351 60.78 52.94 38.56
C VAL A 351 60.30 53.88 39.67
N LYS A 352 59.26 53.54 40.45
CA LYS A 352 58.80 54.36 41.59
C LYS A 352 59.86 54.48 42.70
N LYS A 353 60.68 53.46 42.88
CA LYS A 353 61.78 53.49 43.87
C LYS A 353 62.97 54.39 43.42
N MET A 354 63.22 54.44 42.09
CA MET A 354 64.25 55.33 41.53
C MET A 354 63.82 56.82 41.51
N GLN A 355 62.54 57.11 41.39
CA GLN A 355 62.01 58.47 41.43
C GLN A 355 61.90 59.04 42.84
N ARG A 356 62.10 58.24 43.87
CA ARG A 356 62.06 58.66 45.27
C ARG A 356 63.48 58.81 45.88
N ARG A 357 64.52 58.62 45.10
CA ARG A 357 65.88 58.94 45.41
C ARG A 357 66.33 60.19 44.63
#